data_a8c4c7a224b186343be8af717cb63a5a
#
_entry.id   a8c4c7a224b186343be8af717cb63a5a
#
_cell.length_a   1.000
_cell.length_b   1.000
_cell.length_c   1.000
_cell.angle_alpha   90.00
_cell.angle_beta   90.00
_cell.angle_gamma   90.00
#
_symmetry.space_group_name_H-M   'P 1'
#
loop_
_entity.id
_entity.type
_entity.pdbx_description
1 polymer ?
#
loop_
_entity_poly.entity_id
_entity_poly.type
_entity_poly.pdbx_seq_one_letter_code
_entity_poly.pdbx_strand_id
1 'polypeptide(L)'
;MSFQTMIQDVLGTFSGMNRGLAATRINEAYTKIQMENVWSFQNITGGWLTPSLLGGLNAGTNFLSPGTITVTPFTNTITGDAVATAAWTQTVPFPPLLTQMQIRVPSYSLYNIIELGNNGTVAYATVLTPGSGQNPGTYTVPVLDPSVGTGGTVLITVNANGTITIPPITLTAGTGYTTPYITFSQGGTPATFSISLIATLTIDRLWTEPPQWNGQYCVYQAYYPCPVGFRKWMDIRDTQNNEQMDWWSWTQIDLSVEDAQREIFDQPTAVVPYGTDTRPGSATYGQLLVELWPHPISILSYTFQCQCNLPPLVNPNDTIAYPLSEELVRQRTYEMCCLWKEGSKGDDMERGSGANWQFLAKAYHEEYKDLLRQARIADRNLMELYFTKARMNAPCDGQPDSYTGNQANVGW
;
A
#
# COMPACT_ATOMS: atom_id res chain seq x y z
N MET A 1 27.44 5.22 19.43
CA MET A 1 27.82 3.76 19.46
C MET A 1 26.98 3.04 18.43
N SER A 2 27.53 2.05 17.72
CA SER A 2 26.77 1.26 16.76
C SER A 2 26.01 0.13 17.42
N PHE A 3 25.01 -0.42 16.74
CA PHE A 3 24.26 -1.58 17.23
C PHE A 3 25.17 -2.77 17.57
N GLN A 4 26.20 -3.00 16.76
CA GLN A 4 27.21 -4.02 17.00
C GLN A 4 27.94 -3.81 18.33
N THR A 5 28.31 -2.58 18.65
CA THR A 5 29.03 -2.25 19.88
C THR A 5 28.13 -2.45 21.10
N MET A 6 26.84 -2.08 21.01
CA MET A 6 25.87 -2.34 22.08
C MET A 6 25.68 -3.84 22.33
N ILE A 7 25.62 -4.67 21.27
CA ILE A 7 25.56 -6.13 21.44
C ILE A 7 26.79 -6.65 22.19
N GLN A 8 27.98 -6.20 21.82
CA GLN A 8 29.22 -6.62 22.49
C GLN A 8 29.26 -6.22 23.97
N ASP A 9 28.76 -5.03 24.29
CA ASP A 9 28.69 -4.52 25.67
C ASP A 9 27.73 -5.38 26.52
N VAL A 10 26.55 -5.70 26.01
CA VAL A 10 25.58 -6.60 26.65
C VAL A 10 26.18 -7.99 26.88
N LEU A 11 26.86 -8.55 25.88
CA LEU A 11 27.50 -9.87 26.00
C LEU A 11 28.65 -9.88 26.99
N GLY A 12 29.41 -8.77 27.09
CA GLY A 12 30.49 -8.61 28.07
C GLY A 12 29.95 -8.53 29.50
N THR A 13 28.78 -7.96 29.72
CA THR A 13 28.16 -7.76 31.03
C THR A 13 27.37 -9.00 31.50
N PHE A 14 26.67 -9.68 30.58
CA PHE A 14 25.78 -10.81 30.91
C PHE A 14 26.30 -12.13 30.33
N SER A 15 27.08 -12.85 31.13
CA SER A 15 27.59 -14.17 30.75
C SER A 15 26.47 -15.17 30.45
N GLY A 16 26.68 -16.01 29.44
CA GLY A 16 25.70 -17.03 29.03
C GLY A 16 24.58 -16.53 28.10
N MET A 17 24.57 -15.25 27.70
CA MET A 17 23.70 -14.70 26.69
C MET A 17 24.32 -14.92 25.31
N ASN A 18 23.52 -15.32 24.31
CA ASN A 18 23.97 -15.39 22.93
C ASN A 18 23.70 -14.06 22.21
N ARG A 19 24.38 -13.86 21.07
CA ARG A 19 24.28 -12.64 20.26
C ARG A 19 22.84 -12.34 19.79
N GLY A 20 22.08 -13.34 19.41
CA GLY A 20 20.69 -13.18 18.95
C GLY A 20 19.79 -12.66 20.07
N LEU A 21 19.93 -13.23 21.27
CA LEU A 21 19.16 -12.79 22.44
C LEU A 21 19.54 -11.36 22.86
N ALA A 22 20.84 -11.00 22.84
CA ALA A 22 21.28 -9.65 23.12
C ALA A 22 20.69 -8.63 22.13
N ALA A 23 20.71 -8.94 20.83
CA ALA A 23 20.10 -8.12 19.79
C ALA A 23 18.58 -7.96 19.98
N THR A 24 17.88 -9.04 20.34
CA THR A 24 16.44 -9.00 20.63
C THR A 24 16.15 -8.09 21.84
N ARG A 25 16.91 -8.20 22.93
CA ARG A 25 16.69 -7.37 24.13
C ARG A 25 16.97 -5.89 23.90
N ILE A 26 17.99 -5.55 23.10
CA ILE A 26 18.26 -4.17 22.69
C ILE A 26 17.09 -3.62 21.89
N ASN A 27 16.57 -4.36 20.91
CA ASN A 27 15.44 -3.94 20.09
C ASN A 27 14.13 -3.83 20.89
N GLU A 28 13.88 -4.75 21.84
CA GLU A 28 12.74 -4.65 22.74
C GLU A 28 12.83 -3.40 23.63
N ALA A 29 14.02 -3.08 24.16
CA ALA A 29 14.25 -1.88 24.94
C ALA A 29 14.03 -0.62 24.11
N TYR A 30 14.59 -0.58 22.89
CA TYR A 30 14.45 0.54 21.96
C TYR A 30 12.98 0.78 21.58
N THR A 31 12.24 -0.29 21.26
CA THR A 31 10.81 -0.20 20.95
C THR A 31 9.99 0.29 22.16
N LYS A 32 10.26 -0.21 23.36
CA LYS A 32 9.57 0.26 24.57
C LYS A 32 9.78 1.74 24.83
N ILE A 33 11.03 2.23 24.69
CA ILE A 33 11.35 3.65 24.85
C ILE A 33 10.57 4.51 23.85
N GLN A 34 10.47 4.06 22.59
CA GLN A 34 9.69 4.74 21.56
C GLN A 34 8.19 4.80 21.92
N MET A 35 7.67 3.78 22.60
CA MET A 35 6.26 3.73 23.01
C MET A 35 5.94 4.57 24.25
N GLU A 36 6.92 4.84 25.11
CA GLU A 36 6.72 5.56 26.39
C GLU A 36 6.53 7.08 26.24
N ASN A 37 6.81 7.63 25.06
CA ASN A 37 6.64 9.05 24.78
C ASN A 37 6.28 9.28 23.31
N VAL A 38 5.86 10.52 23.03
CA VAL A 38 5.71 11.05 21.66
C VAL A 38 6.99 11.82 21.36
N TRP A 39 7.84 11.22 20.52
CA TRP A 39 9.13 11.79 20.19
C TRP A 39 9.09 12.56 18.88
N SER A 40 9.85 13.66 18.77
CA SER A 40 9.94 14.47 17.56
C SER A 40 10.44 13.70 16.34
N PHE A 41 11.38 12.76 16.55
CA PHE A 41 11.92 11.92 15.49
C PHE A 41 10.93 10.88 14.92
N GLN A 42 9.81 10.65 15.59
CA GLN A 42 8.73 9.79 15.12
C GLN A 42 7.82 10.48 14.12
N ASN A 43 7.92 11.81 13.99
CA ASN A 43 7.11 12.56 13.04
C ASN A 43 7.61 12.32 11.62
N ILE A 44 6.77 11.74 10.80
CA ILE A 44 7.05 11.43 9.40
C ILE A 44 6.06 12.19 8.52
N THR A 45 6.57 12.78 7.46
CA THR A 45 5.76 13.36 6.39
C THR A 45 5.76 12.38 5.23
N GLY A 46 4.59 12.09 4.71
CA GLY A 46 4.40 11.24 3.55
C GLY A 46 3.26 11.74 2.69
N GLY A 47 2.87 10.96 1.71
CA GLY A 47 1.73 11.29 0.86
C GLY A 47 1.14 10.07 0.20
N TRP A 48 -0.09 10.23 -0.26
CA TRP A 48 -0.77 9.30 -1.14
C TRP A 48 -1.02 9.96 -2.48
N LEU A 49 -0.89 9.19 -3.53
CA LEU A 49 -1.38 9.52 -4.85
C LEU A 49 -2.57 8.61 -5.13
N THR A 50 -3.75 9.18 -5.31
CA THR A 50 -4.93 8.39 -5.64
C THR A 50 -4.88 8.02 -7.12
N PRO A 51 -5.18 6.77 -7.49
CA PRO A 51 -5.38 6.44 -8.89
C PRO A 51 -6.71 7.02 -9.37
N SER A 52 -6.83 7.21 -10.68
CA SER A 52 -8.15 7.45 -11.27
C SER A 52 -9.00 6.19 -11.19
N LEU A 53 -10.31 6.37 -11.17
CA LEU A 53 -11.27 5.28 -11.39
C LEU A 53 -10.95 4.56 -12.72
N LEU A 54 -10.95 3.24 -12.72
CA LEU A 54 -10.66 2.48 -13.94
C LEU A 54 -11.70 2.81 -15.04
N GLY A 55 -11.23 3.41 -16.13
CA GLY A 55 -12.06 3.83 -17.25
C GLY A 55 -12.44 5.31 -17.25
N GLY A 56 -12.03 6.07 -16.23
CA GLY A 56 -12.32 7.50 -16.13
C GLY A 56 -13.82 7.82 -15.96
N LEU A 57 -14.11 9.09 -15.81
CA LEU A 57 -15.49 9.60 -15.90
C LEU A 57 -15.97 9.46 -17.35
N ASN A 58 -16.77 8.46 -17.63
CA ASN A 58 -17.64 8.55 -18.80
C ASN A 58 -18.61 9.71 -18.55
N ALA A 59 -18.46 10.76 -19.33
CA ALA A 59 -19.19 12.00 -19.19
C ALA A 59 -20.70 11.75 -19.17
N GLY A 60 -21.29 11.56 -18.02
CA GLY A 60 -22.71 11.49 -17.92
C GLY A 60 -23.30 10.57 -16.87
N THR A 61 -22.77 10.45 -15.67
CA THR A 61 -23.48 9.92 -14.50
C THR A 61 -23.17 8.50 -13.99
N ASN A 62 -22.42 7.67 -14.71
CA ASN A 62 -22.14 6.32 -14.22
C ASN A 62 -20.63 6.14 -14.03
N PHE A 63 -20.22 6.02 -12.76
CA PHE A 63 -18.84 5.71 -12.33
C PHE A 63 -18.46 4.25 -12.59
N LEU A 64 -18.84 3.73 -13.74
CA LEU A 64 -18.68 2.33 -14.09
C LEU A 64 -17.39 2.12 -14.89
N SER A 65 -16.71 1.05 -14.58
CA SER A 65 -15.54 0.60 -15.35
C SER A 65 -15.96 0.08 -16.72
N PRO A 66 -15.07 0.18 -17.75
CA PRO A 66 -15.39 -0.25 -19.10
C PRO A 66 -15.63 -1.75 -19.22
N GLY A 67 -16.55 -2.13 -20.10
CA GLY A 67 -16.90 -3.51 -20.39
C GLY A 67 -17.84 -4.12 -19.37
N THR A 68 -17.91 -5.45 -19.40
CA THR A 68 -18.78 -6.25 -18.53
C THR A 68 -17.98 -7.39 -17.90
N ILE A 69 -18.46 -7.85 -16.74
CA ILE A 69 -17.88 -8.99 -16.06
C ILE A 69 -18.87 -10.14 -15.95
N THR A 70 -18.32 -11.34 -15.88
CA THR A 70 -19.06 -12.58 -15.56
C THR A 70 -18.49 -13.16 -14.27
N VAL A 71 -19.39 -13.46 -13.35
CA VAL A 71 -19.05 -14.04 -12.05
C VAL A 71 -19.74 -15.37 -11.89
N THR A 72 -19.00 -16.38 -11.44
CA THR A 72 -19.54 -17.69 -11.10
C THR A 72 -19.70 -17.78 -9.58
N PRO A 73 -20.87 -18.15 -9.06
CA PRO A 73 -21.09 -18.29 -7.63
C PRO A 73 -20.14 -19.27 -6.99
N PHE A 74 -19.78 -18.99 -5.74
CA PHE A 74 -18.86 -19.83 -4.94
C PHE A 74 -17.49 -20.04 -5.57
N THR A 75 -17.09 -19.15 -6.47
CA THR A 75 -15.72 -19.03 -6.96
C THR A 75 -15.11 -17.70 -6.52
N ASN A 76 -13.81 -17.62 -6.55
CA ASN A 76 -13.06 -16.37 -6.32
C ASN A 76 -12.52 -15.77 -7.62
N THR A 77 -13.05 -16.19 -8.77
CA THR A 77 -12.58 -15.76 -10.10
C THR A 77 -13.68 -14.98 -10.82
N ILE A 78 -13.33 -13.81 -11.30
CA ILE A 78 -14.16 -12.92 -12.12
C ILE A 78 -13.56 -12.87 -13.52
N THR A 79 -14.37 -13.08 -14.54
CA THR A 79 -13.94 -13.02 -15.94
C THR A 79 -14.45 -11.75 -16.59
N GLY A 80 -13.56 -10.97 -17.22
CA GLY A 80 -13.92 -9.80 -18.02
C GLY A 80 -14.28 -10.16 -19.45
N ASP A 81 -15.05 -9.31 -20.12
CA ASP A 81 -15.15 -9.34 -21.59
C ASP A 81 -13.89 -8.73 -22.24
N ALA A 82 -13.88 -8.61 -23.57
CA ALA A 82 -12.74 -8.04 -24.28
C ALA A 82 -12.46 -6.58 -23.90
N VAL A 83 -13.50 -5.79 -23.62
CA VAL A 83 -13.38 -4.37 -23.22
C VAL A 83 -12.87 -4.25 -21.81
N ALA A 84 -13.38 -5.03 -20.87
CA ALA A 84 -12.89 -5.12 -19.50
C ALA A 84 -11.43 -5.59 -19.50
N THR A 85 -11.09 -6.62 -20.29
CA THR A 85 -9.72 -7.12 -20.45
C THR A 85 -8.79 -6.02 -20.93
N ALA A 86 -9.18 -5.25 -21.93
CA ALA A 86 -8.38 -4.12 -22.42
C ALA A 86 -8.15 -3.08 -21.33
N ALA A 87 -9.18 -2.76 -20.54
CA ALA A 87 -9.06 -1.84 -19.42
C ALA A 87 -8.15 -2.37 -18.33
N TRP A 88 -8.22 -3.65 -17.96
CA TRP A 88 -7.43 -4.27 -16.88
C TRP A 88 -5.95 -4.46 -17.25
N THR A 89 -5.66 -4.61 -18.53
CA THR A 89 -4.29 -4.83 -19.05
C THR A 89 -3.60 -3.57 -19.53
N GLN A 90 -4.27 -2.42 -19.53
CA GLN A 90 -3.65 -1.15 -19.89
C GLN A 90 -2.53 -0.77 -18.92
N THR A 91 -1.36 -0.46 -19.49
CA THR A 91 -0.17 -0.11 -18.72
C THR A 91 0.02 1.40 -18.48
N VAL A 92 -0.85 2.27 -19.06
CA VAL A 92 -0.68 3.74 -19.00
C VAL A 92 -2.05 4.45 -19.02
N PRO A 93 -2.36 5.39 -18.13
CA PRO A 93 -1.54 5.96 -17.05
C PRO A 93 -1.84 5.38 -15.67
N PHE A 94 -2.00 4.07 -15.57
CA PHE A 94 -2.23 3.43 -14.29
C PHE A 94 -0.90 3.08 -13.62
N PRO A 95 -0.57 3.77 -12.55
CA PRO A 95 -0.05 3.09 -11.40
C PRO A 95 -1.26 2.50 -10.69
N PRO A 96 -1.21 1.75 -9.80
CA PRO A 96 -0.42 0.64 -9.45
C PRO A 96 -1.20 -0.63 -9.74
N LEU A 97 -0.56 -1.70 -9.61
CA LEU A 97 -1.09 -3.02 -9.51
C LEU A 97 -2.58 -3.06 -9.16
N LEU A 98 -3.42 -3.58 -10.06
CA LEU A 98 -4.83 -3.90 -9.81
C LEU A 98 -5.01 -4.64 -8.45
N THR A 99 -3.99 -5.34 -7.99
CA THR A 99 -3.91 -6.00 -6.69
C THR A 99 -3.99 -5.06 -5.48
N GLN A 100 -3.88 -3.76 -5.65
CA GLN A 100 -4.14 -2.77 -4.60
C GLN A 100 -5.55 -2.18 -4.69
N MET A 101 -6.27 -2.50 -5.76
CA MET A 101 -7.63 -2.01 -6.01
C MET A 101 -8.69 -2.99 -5.51
N GLN A 102 -9.89 -2.49 -5.46
CA GLN A 102 -11.09 -3.23 -5.11
C GLN A 102 -12.02 -3.25 -6.32
N ILE A 103 -12.79 -4.34 -6.43
CA ILE A 103 -13.86 -4.47 -7.40
C ILE A 103 -15.21 -4.53 -6.69
N ARG A 104 -16.18 -3.83 -7.21
CA ARG A 104 -17.56 -3.82 -6.73
C ARG A 104 -18.53 -3.90 -7.90
N VAL A 105 -19.55 -4.69 -7.71
CA VAL A 105 -20.76 -4.65 -8.52
C VAL A 105 -21.74 -3.70 -7.82
N PRO A 106 -22.39 -2.77 -8.53
CA PRO A 106 -23.34 -1.83 -7.91
C PRO A 106 -24.32 -2.53 -6.99
N SER A 107 -24.54 -1.99 -5.80
CA SER A 107 -25.41 -2.52 -4.73
C SER A 107 -24.92 -3.82 -4.06
N TYR A 108 -23.72 -4.30 -4.34
CA TYR A 108 -23.13 -5.49 -3.72
C TYR A 108 -21.86 -5.17 -2.92
N SER A 109 -21.31 -6.20 -2.29
CA SER A 109 -20.11 -6.06 -1.45
C SER A 109 -18.87 -5.69 -2.24
N LEU A 110 -17.94 -5.04 -1.56
CA LEU A 110 -16.62 -4.71 -2.10
C LEU A 110 -15.68 -5.91 -1.92
N TYR A 111 -14.98 -6.32 -2.99
CA TYR A 111 -14.00 -7.40 -3.00
C TYR A 111 -12.61 -6.86 -3.31
N ASN A 112 -11.59 -7.35 -2.60
CA ASN A 112 -10.20 -7.00 -2.92
C ASN A 112 -9.70 -7.85 -4.09
N ILE A 113 -9.01 -7.22 -5.03
CA ILE A 113 -8.35 -7.91 -6.13
C ILE A 113 -7.01 -8.44 -5.63
N ILE A 114 -6.78 -9.76 -5.75
CA ILE A 114 -5.53 -10.40 -5.34
C ILE A 114 -4.59 -10.56 -6.53
N GLU A 115 -5.13 -10.96 -7.69
CA GLU A 115 -4.31 -11.31 -8.85
C GLU A 115 -5.05 -10.99 -10.16
N LEU A 116 -4.27 -10.56 -11.16
CA LEU A 116 -4.70 -10.48 -12.55
C LEU A 116 -4.13 -11.68 -13.31
N GLY A 117 -5.00 -12.54 -13.78
CA GLY A 117 -4.67 -13.70 -14.60
C GLY A 117 -5.32 -13.65 -15.98
N ASN A 118 -5.37 -14.78 -16.64
CA ASN A 118 -6.12 -14.97 -17.88
C ASN A 118 -6.72 -16.39 -17.91
N ASN A 119 -7.75 -16.56 -18.75
CA ASN A 119 -8.41 -17.86 -18.90
C ASN A 119 -7.96 -18.65 -20.15
N GLY A 120 -6.91 -18.20 -20.82
CA GLY A 120 -6.39 -18.87 -22.02
C GLY A 120 -7.27 -18.71 -23.27
N THR A 121 -8.20 -17.75 -23.29
CA THR A 121 -9.09 -17.46 -24.43
C THR A 121 -8.68 -16.14 -25.06
N VAL A 122 -8.62 -16.09 -26.39
CA VAL A 122 -8.25 -14.85 -27.12
C VAL A 122 -9.32 -13.80 -26.96
N ALA A 123 -8.95 -12.64 -26.43
CA ALA A 123 -9.83 -11.48 -26.29
C ALA A 123 -9.81 -10.61 -27.55
N TYR A 124 -8.63 -10.16 -27.95
CA TYR A 124 -8.42 -9.29 -29.12
C TYR A 124 -6.97 -9.35 -29.58
N ALA A 125 -6.74 -8.86 -30.80
CA ALA A 125 -5.41 -8.69 -31.35
C ALA A 125 -5.19 -7.23 -31.77
N THR A 126 -3.97 -6.73 -31.59
CA THR A 126 -3.56 -5.38 -32.00
C THR A 126 -2.42 -5.45 -33.03
N VAL A 127 -2.40 -4.52 -33.95
CA VAL A 127 -1.30 -4.40 -34.93
C VAL A 127 -0.15 -3.65 -34.29
N LEU A 128 1.01 -4.27 -34.17
CA LEU A 128 2.24 -3.63 -33.68
C LEU A 128 2.97 -2.93 -34.85
N THR A 129 3.15 -3.67 -35.95
CA THR A 129 3.66 -3.10 -37.20
C THR A 129 2.72 -3.41 -38.34
N PRO A 130 2.30 -2.42 -39.15
CA PRO A 130 1.26 -2.62 -40.20
C PRO A 130 1.73 -3.44 -41.40
N GLY A 131 3.01 -3.75 -41.54
CA GLY A 131 3.57 -4.34 -42.75
C GLY A 131 3.50 -3.39 -43.94
N SER A 132 3.95 -3.83 -45.10
CA SER A 132 3.84 -3.09 -46.36
C SER A 132 3.90 -4.01 -47.56
N GLY A 133 3.25 -3.60 -48.69
CA GLY A 133 3.25 -4.36 -49.94
C GLY A 133 2.49 -5.70 -49.85
N GLN A 134 1.59 -5.85 -48.88
CA GLN A 134 0.73 -7.01 -48.74
C GLN A 134 -0.40 -6.97 -49.82
N ASN A 135 -0.87 -8.11 -50.26
CA ASN A 135 -2.02 -8.16 -51.17
C ASN A 135 -3.30 -7.66 -50.48
N PRO A 136 -4.01 -6.66 -51.04
CA PRO A 136 -5.27 -6.17 -50.47
C PRO A 136 -6.30 -7.28 -50.35
N GLY A 137 -7.08 -7.27 -49.27
CA GLY A 137 -8.14 -8.25 -49.07
C GLY A 137 -8.41 -8.53 -47.57
N THR A 138 -9.33 -9.46 -47.35
CA THR A 138 -9.69 -9.90 -45.98
C THR A 138 -9.35 -11.36 -45.82
N TYR A 139 -8.63 -11.66 -44.76
CA TYR A 139 -8.03 -12.99 -44.49
C TYR A 139 -8.41 -13.52 -43.12
N THR A 140 -8.89 -14.76 -43.07
CA THR A 140 -9.05 -15.47 -41.80
C THR A 140 -7.76 -16.21 -41.47
N VAL A 141 -7.17 -15.86 -40.35
CA VAL A 141 -5.85 -16.39 -39.91
C VAL A 141 -5.99 -17.11 -38.58
N PRO A 142 -5.43 -18.32 -38.45
CA PRO A 142 -5.44 -19.02 -37.19
C PRO A 142 -4.50 -18.31 -36.16
N VAL A 143 -4.91 -18.32 -34.88
CA VAL A 143 -4.06 -17.99 -33.76
C VAL A 143 -3.25 -19.24 -33.40
N LEU A 144 -1.97 -19.09 -33.34
CA LEU A 144 -1.03 -20.17 -33.04
C LEU A 144 -0.52 -20.03 -31.61
N ASP A 145 -0.18 -21.14 -30.99
CA ASP A 145 0.46 -21.20 -29.66
C ASP A 145 1.48 -22.36 -29.67
N PRO A 146 2.69 -22.15 -29.17
CA PRO A 146 3.69 -23.22 -29.12
C PRO A 146 3.33 -24.35 -28.15
N SER A 147 2.34 -24.14 -27.26
CA SER A 147 1.96 -25.14 -26.24
C SER A 147 0.72 -25.97 -26.66
N VAL A 148 -0.47 -25.53 -26.32
CA VAL A 148 -1.70 -26.37 -26.42
C VAL A 148 -2.92 -25.60 -26.94
N GLY A 149 -2.83 -24.28 -27.12
CA GLY A 149 -3.98 -23.46 -27.52
C GLY A 149 -4.50 -23.83 -28.91
N THR A 150 -5.81 -23.93 -29.05
CA THR A 150 -6.47 -24.37 -30.30
C THR A 150 -7.76 -23.60 -30.59
N GLY A 151 -8.12 -23.56 -31.88
CA GLY A 151 -9.45 -23.11 -32.36
C GLY A 151 -9.63 -21.61 -32.49
N GLY A 152 -8.64 -20.77 -32.12
CA GLY A 152 -8.73 -19.33 -32.29
C GLY A 152 -8.49 -18.90 -33.75
N THR A 153 -9.30 -17.96 -34.26
CA THR A 153 -9.11 -17.32 -35.54
C THR A 153 -9.40 -15.84 -35.47
N VAL A 154 -8.67 -15.07 -36.27
CA VAL A 154 -8.85 -13.63 -36.43
C VAL A 154 -9.07 -13.24 -37.88
N LEU A 155 -9.82 -12.20 -38.12
CA LEU A 155 -10.03 -11.60 -39.42
C LEU A 155 -9.08 -10.42 -39.59
N ILE A 156 -8.20 -10.48 -40.59
CA ILE A 156 -7.23 -9.43 -40.89
C ILE A 156 -7.64 -8.76 -42.20
N THR A 157 -7.75 -7.44 -42.22
CA THR A 157 -8.06 -6.67 -43.40
C THR A 157 -6.82 -5.88 -43.83
N VAL A 158 -6.35 -6.17 -45.05
CA VAL A 158 -5.28 -5.45 -45.73
C VAL A 158 -5.89 -4.39 -46.63
N ASN A 159 -5.48 -3.15 -46.45
CA ASN A 159 -5.94 -2.01 -47.23
C ASN A 159 -5.41 -2.02 -48.68
N ALA A 160 -5.96 -1.18 -49.52
CA ALA A 160 -5.56 -1.05 -50.95
C ALA A 160 -4.06 -0.63 -51.11
N ASN A 161 -3.47 -0.01 -50.10
CA ASN A 161 -2.05 0.37 -50.10
C ASN A 161 -1.12 -0.74 -49.57
N GLY A 162 -1.64 -1.94 -49.30
CA GLY A 162 -0.88 -3.09 -48.84
C GLY A 162 -0.44 -3.03 -47.35
N THR A 163 -1.14 -2.25 -46.53
CA THR A 163 -0.87 -2.14 -45.07
C THR A 163 -2.06 -2.59 -44.25
N ILE A 164 -1.84 -2.99 -43.00
CA ILE A 164 -2.87 -3.33 -42.03
C ILE A 164 -2.98 -2.19 -41.02
N THR A 165 -4.07 -1.41 -41.12
CA THR A 165 -4.33 -0.26 -40.23
C THR A 165 -5.53 -0.49 -39.31
N ILE A 166 -6.37 -1.48 -39.62
CA ILE A 166 -7.56 -1.85 -38.87
C ILE A 166 -7.16 -2.98 -37.90
N PRO A 167 -7.44 -2.88 -36.60
CA PRO A 167 -7.20 -3.98 -35.69
C PRO A 167 -7.88 -5.27 -36.15
N PRO A 168 -7.22 -6.43 -36.05
CA PRO A 168 -7.83 -7.70 -36.38
C PRO A 168 -9.07 -7.96 -35.53
N ILE A 169 -10.10 -8.53 -36.13
CA ILE A 169 -11.34 -8.90 -35.46
C ILE A 169 -11.22 -10.38 -35.01
N THR A 170 -11.44 -10.69 -33.76
CA THR A 170 -11.53 -12.07 -33.30
C THR A 170 -12.81 -12.71 -33.81
N LEU A 171 -12.70 -13.74 -34.64
CA LEU A 171 -13.84 -14.52 -35.15
C LEU A 171 -14.20 -15.66 -34.19
N THR A 172 -13.19 -16.40 -33.78
CA THR A 172 -13.32 -17.44 -32.77
C THR A 172 -12.22 -17.26 -31.73
N ALA A 173 -12.60 -17.28 -30.47
CA ALA A 173 -11.66 -17.00 -29.37
C ALA A 173 -10.67 -18.15 -29.08
N GLY A 174 -11.06 -19.38 -29.39
CA GLY A 174 -10.28 -20.56 -29.03
C GLY A 174 -10.10 -20.72 -27.51
N THR A 175 -9.29 -21.69 -27.11
CA THR A 175 -9.02 -21.96 -25.67
C THR A 175 -7.63 -22.54 -25.46
N GLY A 176 -7.15 -22.45 -24.21
CA GLY A 176 -5.89 -23.07 -23.80
C GLY A 176 -4.62 -22.35 -24.24
N TYR A 177 -4.72 -21.10 -24.64
CA TYR A 177 -3.58 -20.28 -25.05
C TYR A 177 -2.77 -19.81 -23.83
N THR A 178 -1.45 -19.85 -23.98
CA THR A 178 -0.52 -19.29 -22.99
C THR A 178 0.32 -18.17 -23.58
N THR A 179 0.84 -18.38 -24.78
CA THR A 179 1.67 -17.42 -25.52
C THR A 179 1.22 -17.34 -26.97
N PRO A 180 -0.01 -16.85 -27.24
CA PRO A 180 -0.56 -16.84 -28.59
C PRO A 180 0.18 -15.86 -29.49
N TYR A 181 0.29 -16.22 -30.75
CA TYR A 181 0.85 -15.38 -31.79
C TYR A 181 0.14 -15.56 -33.13
N ILE A 182 0.28 -14.57 -34.00
CA ILE A 182 -0.21 -14.61 -35.37
C ILE A 182 0.96 -14.41 -36.32
N THR A 183 1.06 -15.27 -37.32
CA THR A 183 1.92 -15.04 -38.47
C THR A 183 1.07 -14.72 -39.69
N PHE A 184 1.30 -13.55 -40.26
CA PHE A 184 0.59 -13.13 -41.46
C PHE A 184 1.52 -12.48 -42.46
N SER A 185 1.53 -13.05 -43.70
CA SER A 185 2.26 -12.49 -44.83
C SER A 185 1.54 -12.89 -46.08
N GLN A 186 1.16 -11.90 -46.91
CA GLN A 186 0.54 -12.08 -48.19
C GLN A 186 1.35 -11.34 -49.31
N GLY A 187 2.64 -11.60 -49.34
CA GLY A 187 3.64 -10.83 -50.09
C GLY A 187 4.15 -9.64 -49.27
N GLY A 188 5.15 -8.98 -49.70
CA GLY A 188 5.69 -7.78 -49.00
C GLY A 188 6.30 -8.04 -47.62
N THR A 189 6.39 -6.98 -46.83
CA THR A 189 6.93 -7.04 -45.43
C THR A 189 5.84 -7.52 -44.48
N PRO A 190 6.12 -8.56 -43.66
CA PRO A 190 5.14 -9.09 -42.70
C PRO A 190 4.66 -8.05 -41.69
N ALA A 191 3.42 -8.13 -41.28
CA ALA A 191 2.87 -7.40 -40.15
C ALA A 191 3.12 -8.19 -38.88
N THR A 192 3.28 -7.47 -37.76
CA THR A 192 3.40 -8.08 -36.41
C THR A 192 2.20 -7.70 -35.57
N PHE A 193 1.82 -8.61 -34.68
CA PHE A 193 0.65 -8.48 -33.83
C PHE A 193 0.97 -8.78 -32.37
N SER A 194 0.22 -8.13 -31.49
CA SER A 194 0.11 -8.53 -30.09
C SER A 194 -1.27 -9.13 -29.88
N ILE A 195 -1.35 -10.25 -29.16
CA ILE A 195 -2.60 -10.92 -28.83
C ILE A 195 -2.81 -10.84 -27.34
N SER A 196 -3.98 -10.38 -26.93
CA SER A 196 -4.42 -10.33 -25.56
C SER A 196 -5.39 -11.49 -25.27
N LEU A 197 -5.17 -12.17 -24.16
CA LEU A 197 -6.08 -13.17 -23.63
C LEU A 197 -7.15 -12.51 -22.75
N ILE A 198 -8.32 -13.12 -22.65
CA ILE A 198 -9.37 -12.67 -21.72
C ILE A 198 -8.83 -12.67 -20.31
N ALA A 199 -8.84 -11.52 -19.68
CA ALA A 199 -8.34 -11.35 -18.33
C ALA A 199 -9.33 -11.91 -17.30
N THR A 200 -8.76 -12.42 -16.23
CA THR A 200 -9.49 -12.85 -15.04
C THR A 200 -8.92 -12.15 -13.81
N LEU A 201 -9.79 -11.80 -12.86
CA LEU A 201 -9.41 -11.28 -11.56
C LEU A 201 -9.66 -12.34 -10.51
N THR A 202 -8.67 -12.61 -9.69
CA THR A 202 -8.83 -13.40 -8.46
C THR A 202 -9.13 -12.44 -7.31
N ILE A 203 -10.21 -12.71 -6.57
CA ILE A 203 -10.65 -11.89 -5.44
C ILE A 203 -10.37 -12.60 -4.10
N ASP A 204 -10.37 -11.82 -3.01
CA ASP A 204 -9.97 -12.23 -1.66
C ASP A 204 -10.88 -13.26 -0.99
N ARG A 205 -12.11 -13.41 -1.46
CA ARG A 205 -13.08 -14.37 -0.94
C ARG A 205 -14.01 -14.89 -2.01
N LEU A 206 -14.72 -15.98 -1.70
CA LEU A 206 -15.69 -16.54 -2.62
C LEU A 206 -16.83 -15.57 -2.88
N TRP A 207 -17.27 -15.52 -4.13
CA TRP A 207 -18.45 -14.76 -4.52
C TRP A 207 -19.72 -15.40 -3.96
N THR A 208 -20.41 -14.72 -3.08
CA THR A 208 -21.60 -15.25 -2.39
C THR A 208 -22.90 -14.58 -2.80
N GLU A 209 -22.85 -13.63 -3.71
CA GLU A 209 -23.99 -12.85 -4.16
C GLU A 209 -24.72 -13.53 -5.33
N PRO A 210 -25.88 -13.00 -5.81
CA PRO A 210 -26.71 -13.70 -6.79
C PRO A 210 -25.95 -14.21 -8.00
N PRO A 211 -26.29 -15.43 -8.49
CA PRO A 211 -25.40 -16.20 -9.36
C PRO A 211 -25.28 -15.76 -10.80
N GLN A 212 -26.07 -14.84 -11.29
CA GLN A 212 -26.10 -14.48 -12.70
C GLN A 212 -26.05 -12.96 -12.89
N TRP A 213 -25.02 -12.35 -12.36
CA TRP A 213 -24.84 -10.97 -12.67
C TRP A 213 -23.87 -10.83 -13.85
N ASN A 214 -24.43 -10.48 -14.99
CA ASN A 214 -23.68 -10.04 -16.17
C ASN A 214 -23.80 -8.56 -16.24
N GLY A 215 -22.76 -7.81 -15.88
CA GLY A 215 -23.02 -6.46 -16.01
C GLY A 215 -21.90 -5.50 -15.60
N GLN A 216 -22.33 -4.37 -15.19
CA GLN A 216 -21.52 -3.23 -14.90
C GLN A 216 -20.79 -3.41 -13.56
N TYR A 217 -19.61 -2.90 -13.45
CA TYR A 217 -18.75 -3.00 -12.30
C TYR A 217 -17.92 -1.73 -12.13
N CYS A 218 -17.35 -1.55 -10.93
CA CYS A 218 -16.42 -0.49 -10.60
C CYS A 218 -15.12 -1.09 -10.09
N VAL A 219 -13.98 -0.60 -10.57
CA VAL A 219 -12.67 -0.90 -10.02
C VAL A 219 -12.02 0.41 -9.59
N TYR A 220 -11.71 0.52 -8.31
CA TYR A 220 -11.11 1.71 -7.72
C TYR A 220 -10.28 1.35 -6.51
N GLN A 221 -9.44 2.26 -6.05
CA GLN A 221 -8.72 2.11 -4.79
C GLN A 221 -9.52 2.79 -3.67
N ALA A 222 -10.09 1.99 -2.77
CA ALA A 222 -10.78 2.49 -1.60
C ALA A 222 -9.83 2.67 -0.42
N TYR A 223 -8.83 1.78 -0.28
CA TYR A 223 -7.99 1.68 0.91
C TYR A 223 -6.55 2.11 0.63
N TYR A 224 -6.02 2.91 1.53
CA TYR A 224 -4.67 3.46 1.48
C TYR A 224 -3.87 3.02 2.69
N PRO A 225 -2.65 2.48 2.51
CA PRO A 225 -1.86 2.00 3.62
C PRO A 225 -1.27 3.15 4.43
N CYS A 226 -1.30 3.00 5.74
CA CYS A 226 -0.51 3.83 6.64
C CYS A 226 0.96 3.42 6.57
N PRO A 227 1.90 4.32 6.89
CA PRO A 227 3.31 3.97 6.99
C PRO A 227 3.56 2.83 7.99
N VAL A 228 4.63 2.06 7.73
CA VAL A 228 5.06 1.00 8.64
C VAL A 228 5.37 1.59 10.02
N GLY A 229 4.93 0.92 11.07
CA GLY A 229 5.12 1.40 12.44
C GLY A 229 4.18 2.54 12.85
N PHE A 230 3.15 2.82 12.07
CA PHE A 230 2.18 3.87 12.34
C PHE A 230 1.61 3.82 13.77
N ARG A 231 1.51 4.98 14.40
CA ARG A 231 0.93 5.16 15.73
C ARG A 231 -0.26 6.12 15.74
N LYS A 232 -0.09 7.29 15.14
CA LYS A 232 -1.08 8.37 15.22
C LYS A 232 -0.94 9.32 14.04
N TRP A 233 -2.06 9.76 13.52
CA TRP A 233 -2.13 10.88 12.58
C TRP A 233 -1.98 12.21 13.31
N MET A 234 -1.33 13.16 12.65
CA MET A 234 -1.24 14.55 13.12
C MET A 234 -2.01 15.49 12.18
N ASP A 235 -1.84 15.32 10.88
CA ASP A 235 -2.49 16.14 9.87
C ASP A 235 -2.58 15.36 8.55
N ILE A 236 -3.67 15.57 7.80
CA ILE A 236 -3.80 15.10 6.42
C ILE A 236 -4.40 16.23 5.61
N ARG A 237 -3.80 16.54 4.46
CA ARG A 237 -4.20 17.64 3.59
C ARG A 237 -4.30 17.22 2.14
N ASP A 238 -5.32 17.72 1.48
CA ASP A 238 -5.37 17.81 0.03
C ASP A 238 -4.36 18.87 -0.45
N THR A 239 -3.40 18.47 -1.28
CA THR A 239 -2.36 19.37 -1.77
C THR A 239 -2.85 20.32 -2.86
N GLN A 240 -3.95 20.00 -3.54
CA GLN A 240 -4.49 20.84 -4.61
C GLN A 240 -5.25 22.04 -4.05
N ASN A 241 -6.08 21.82 -3.03
CA ASN A 241 -6.90 22.87 -2.43
C ASN A 241 -6.31 23.40 -1.12
N ASN A 242 -5.23 22.79 -0.61
CA ASN A 242 -4.61 23.09 0.68
C ASN A 242 -5.61 23.02 1.84
N GLU A 243 -6.58 22.12 1.75
CA GLU A 243 -7.59 21.92 2.77
C GLU A 243 -7.21 20.74 3.67
N GLN A 244 -7.48 20.89 4.97
CA GLN A 244 -7.32 19.82 5.93
C GLN A 244 -8.50 18.87 5.81
N MET A 245 -8.22 17.56 5.79
CA MET A 245 -9.23 16.53 5.74
C MET A 245 -9.83 16.26 7.12
N ASP A 246 -11.12 15.99 7.16
CA ASP A 246 -11.83 15.61 8.37
C ASP A 246 -11.56 14.16 8.78
N TRP A 247 -11.63 13.91 10.09
CA TRP A 247 -11.57 12.56 10.65
C TRP A 247 -12.98 12.07 10.93
N TRP A 248 -13.37 11.01 10.22
CA TRP A 248 -14.67 10.39 10.42
C TRP A 248 -14.52 8.99 11.00
N SER A 249 -15.47 8.60 11.83
CA SER A 249 -15.65 7.22 12.24
C SER A 249 -16.59 6.50 11.27
N TRP A 250 -16.55 5.17 11.25
CA TRP A 250 -17.52 4.36 10.53
C TRP A 250 -18.96 4.71 10.87
N THR A 251 -19.25 4.98 12.15
CA THR A 251 -20.58 5.39 12.61
C THR A 251 -21.02 6.71 11.98
N GLN A 252 -20.11 7.65 11.77
CA GLN A 252 -20.43 8.92 11.11
C GLN A 252 -20.76 8.73 9.64
N ILE A 253 -20.05 7.82 8.94
CA ILE A 253 -20.41 7.46 7.57
C ILE A 253 -21.79 6.81 7.52
N ASP A 254 -22.05 5.80 8.36
CA ASP A 254 -23.31 5.08 8.38
C ASP A 254 -24.51 5.98 8.72
N LEU A 255 -24.29 7.05 9.52
CA LEU A 255 -25.34 8.02 9.84
C LEU A 255 -25.54 9.09 8.77
N SER A 256 -24.51 9.41 7.99
CA SER A 256 -24.57 10.50 7.00
C SER A 256 -24.91 10.02 5.59
N VAL A 257 -24.75 8.73 5.31
CA VAL A 257 -24.92 8.16 3.98
C VAL A 257 -25.76 6.87 4.07
N GLU A 258 -26.88 6.81 3.38
CA GLU A 258 -27.61 5.55 3.19
C GLU A 258 -26.73 4.53 2.47
N ASP A 259 -26.87 3.24 2.77
CA ASP A 259 -26.02 2.16 2.22
C ASP A 259 -25.91 2.17 0.69
N ALA A 260 -26.98 2.56 0.01
CA ALA A 260 -27.02 2.73 -1.46
C ALA A 260 -26.15 3.90 -1.96
N GLN A 261 -25.74 4.81 -1.10
CA GLN A 261 -24.93 5.99 -1.45
C GLN A 261 -23.44 5.80 -1.12
N ARG A 262 -23.02 4.65 -0.62
CA ARG A 262 -21.59 4.33 -0.43
C ARG A 262 -20.77 4.34 -1.73
N GLU A 263 -21.39 4.48 -2.86
CA GLU A 263 -20.78 4.66 -4.18
C GLU A 263 -20.63 6.14 -4.58
N ILE A 264 -20.53 7.03 -3.61
CA ILE A 264 -20.23 8.45 -3.92
C ILE A 264 -18.76 8.56 -4.28
N PHE A 265 -18.56 8.94 -5.53
CA PHE A 265 -17.26 9.27 -6.07
C PHE A 265 -17.17 10.78 -6.25
N ASP A 266 -16.21 11.39 -5.58
CA ASP A 266 -15.94 12.82 -5.66
C ASP A 266 -14.52 13.08 -5.13
N GLN A 267 -14.19 14.34 -4.89
CA GLN A 267 -12.98 14.72 -4.21
C GLN A 267 -13.09 14.35 -2.71
N PRO A 268 -12.19 13.50 -2.20
CA PRO A 268 -12.18 13.14 -0.79
C PRO A 268 -12.01 14.34 0.14
N THR A 269 -12.85 14.41 1.14
CA THR A 269 -12.83 15.43 2.20
C THR A 269 -12.61 14.85 3.59
N ALA A 270 -12.79 13.54 3.73
CA ALA A 270 -12.65 12.85 5.00
C ALA A 270 -11.76 11.60 4.90
N VAL A 271 -11.18 11.23 6.03
CA VAL A 271 -10.37 10.01 6.21
C VAL A 271 -11.01 9.15 7.28
N VAL A 272 -11.18 7.87 6.99
CA VAL A 272 -11.81 6.90 7.86
C VAL A 272 -10.87 5.75 8.16
N PRO A 273 -10.61 5.38 9.42
CA PRO A 273 -9.86 4.17 9.74
C PRO A 273 -10.62 2.94 9.25
N TYR A 274 -9.97 2.08 8.47
CA TYR A 274 -10.60 0.86 7.96
C TYR A 274 -10.26 -0.38 8.79
N GLY A 275 -8.99 -0.61 9.06
CA GLY A 275 -8.50 -1.79 9.77
C GLY A 275 -7.09 -2.16 9.32
N THR A 276 -6.66 -3.37 9.65
CA THR A 276 -5.34 -3.87 9.29
C THR A 276 -5.43 -4.73 8.04
N ASP A 277 -4.49 -4.57 7.10
CA ASP A 277 -4.39 -5.45 5.95
C ASP A 277 -3.96 -6.86 6.38
N THR A 278 -4.88 -7.80 6.26
CA THR A 278 -4.66 -9.21 6.63
C THR A 278 -4.47 -10.12 5.42
N ARG A 279 -4.36 -9.58 4.20
CA ARG A 279 -4.22 -10.36 2.97
C ARG A 279 -2.83 -10.99 2.88
N PRO A 280 -2.70 -12.32 2.88
CA PRO A 280 -1.41 -12.99 2.74
C PRO A 280 -0.74 -12.62 1.42
N GLY A 281 0.55 -12.26 1.46
CA GLY A 281 1.31 -11.88 0.27
C GLY A 281 1.11 -10.43 -0.21
N SER A 282 0.24 -9.65 0.42
CA SER A 282 0.13 -8.22 0.15
C SER A 282 1.41 -7.49 0.59
N ALA A 283 1.86 -6.53 -0.22
CA ALA A 283 2.98 -5.66 0.14
C ALA A 283 2.69 -4.80 1.38
N THR A 284 1.41 -4.62 1.72
CA THR A 284 0.92 -3.84 2.86
C THR A 284 0.44 -4.70 4.03
N TYR A 285 0.74 -6.03 4.01
CA TYR A 285 0.34 -6.96 5.05
C TYR A 285 0.76 -6.46 6.45
N GLY A 286 -0.19 -6.44 7.38
CA GLY A 286 0.00 -5.98 8.74
C GLY A 286 -0.02 -4.45 8.93
N GLN A 287 -0.13 -3.67 7.85
CA GLN A 287 -0.28 -2.22 7.95
C GLN A 287 -1.73 -1.84 8.21
N LEU A 288 -1.91 -0.77 8.96
CA LEU A 288 -3.23 -0.13 9.08
C LEU A 288 -3.62 0.48 7.74
N LEU A 289 -4.88 0.33 7.37
CA LEU A 289 -5.48 0.92 6.19
C LEU A 289 -6.44 2.05 6.60
N VAL A 290 -6.52 3.06 5.77
CA VAL A 290 -7.53 4.11 5.83
C VAL A 290 -8.31 4.15 4.53
N GLU A 291 -9.55 4.60 4.60
CA GLU A 291 -10.41 4.88 3.45
C GLU A 291 -10.52 6.38 3.27
N LEU A 292 -10.41 6.86 2.03
CA LEU A 292 -10.68 8.24 1.67
C LEU A 292 -12.14 8.38 1.25
N TRP A 293 -12.84 9.34 1.81
CA TRP A 293 -14.27 9.54 1.58
C TRP A 293 -14.60 10.98 1.16
N PRO A 294 -15.40 11.20 0.10
CA PRO A 294 -15.85 10.21 -0.92
C PRO A 294 -14.71 9.51 -1.64
N HIS A 295 -14.99 8.45 -2.39
CA HIS A 295 -13.94 7.75 -3.13
C HIS A 295 -13.37 8.62 -4.26
N PRO A 296 -12.04 8.68 -4.43
CA PRO A 296 -11.42 9.54 -5.44
C PRO A 296 -11.73 9.07 -6.86
N ILE A 297 -12.10 10.02 -7.72
CA ILE A 297 -12.40 9.80 -9.14
C ILE A 297 -11.23 10.12 -10.07
N SER A 298 -10.26 10.86 -9.58
CA SER A 298 -9.12 11.36 -10.36
C SER A 298 -7.82 11.17 -9.60
N ILE A 299 -6.70 11.40 -10.28
CA ILE A 299 -5.39 11.40 -9.66
C ILE A 299 -5.26 12.66 -8.80
N LEU A 300 -5.31 12.48 -7.50
CA LEU A 300 -5.17 13.53 -6.49
C LEU A 300 -3.98 13.23 -5.61
N SER A 301 -3.33 14.26 -5.11
CA SER A 301 -2.19 14.14 -4.21
C SER A 301 -2.58 14.60 -2.81
N TYR A 302 -2.36 13.76 -1.83
CA TYR A 302 -2.58 14.03 -0.43
C TYR A 302 -1.25 13.99 0.32
N THR A 303 -1.02 14.94 1.20
CA THR A 303 0.11 14.89 2.13
C THR A 303 -0.39 14.61 3.53
N PHE A 304 0.40 13.86 4.28
CA PHE A 304 0.08 13.59 5.66
C PHE A 304 1.30 13.75 6.56
N GLN A 305 1.03 14.08 7.81
CA GLN A 305 1.98 14.01 8.91
C GLN A 305 1.46 12.99 9.92
N CYS A 306 2.30 12.08 10.30
CA CYS A 306 1.96 11.04 11.26
C CYS A 306 3.15 10.70 12.15
N GLN A 307 2.86 10.01 13.24
CA GLN A 307 3.86 9.43 14.11
C GLN A 307 4.01 7.95 13.82
N CYS A 308 5.25 7.53 13.61
CA CYS A 308 5.61 6.14 13.38
C CYS A 308 6.72 5.69 14.30
N ASN A 309 6.67 4.46 14.77
CA ASN A 309 7.82 3.84 15.40
C ASN A 309 8.91 3.62 14.35
N LEU A 310 10.14 3.90 14.71
CA LEU A 310 11.28 3.54 13.88
C LEU A 310 11.43 2.01 13.81
N PRO A 311 11.95 1.49 12.70
CA PRO A 311 12.21 0.07 12.57
C PRO A 311 13.24 -0.41 13.60
N PRO A 312 13.28 -1.72 13.92
CA PRO A 312 14.30 -2.28 14.78
C PRO A 312 15.70 -2.11 14.15
N LEU A 313 16.70 -2.05 15.01
CA LEU A 313 18.11 -2.03 14.59
C LEU A 313 18.49 -3.41 14.02
N VAL A 314 18.96 -3.45 12.79
CA VAL A 314 19.28 -4.70 12.07
C VAL A 314 20.74 -4.73 11.63
N ASN A 315 21.24 -3.62 11.08
CA ASN A 315 22.59 -3.54 10.56
C ASN A 315 23.60 -3.25 11.67
N PRO A 316 24.82 -3.77 11.58
CA PRO A 316 25.86 -3.52 12.59
C PRO A 316 26.15 -2.03 12.87
N ASN A 317 25.94 -1.19 11.84
CA ASN A 317 26.22 0.26 11.91
C ASN A 317 24.99 1.11 12.26
N ASP A 318 23.82 0.49 12.48
CA ASP A 318 22.63 1.23 12.88
C ASP A 318 22.89 1.99 14.18
N THR A 319 22.36 3.20 14.27
CA THR A 319 22.50 4.09 15.43
C THR A 319 21.15 4.44 16.00
N ILE A 320 21.14 4.81 17.27
CA ILE A 320 19.93 5.24 17.96
C ILE A 320 19.56 6.66 17.53
N ALA A 321 18.26 6.88 17.34
CA ALA A 321 17.74 8.19 16.91
C ALA A 321 17.89 9.23 18.05
N TYR A 322 18.42 10.40 17.68
CA TYR A 322 18.42 11.56 18.58
C TYR A 322 16.99 12.04 18.87
N PRO A 323 16.59 12.46 20.09
CA PRO A 323 17.46 12.77 21.24
C PRO A 323 17.69 11.58 22.20
N LEU A 324 17.37 10.35 21.83
CA LEU A 324 17.65 9.21 22.68
C LEU A 324 19.16 9.01 22.79
N SER A 325 19.65 8.82 24.01
CA SER A 325 21.04 8.46 24.24
C SER A 325 21.22 6.95 24.16
N GLU A 326 22.39 6.52 23.76
CA GLU A 326 22.79 5.10 23.78
C GLU A 326 22.74 4.54 25.20
N GLU A 327 23.10 5.37 26.17
CA GLU A 327 23.05 5.04 27.59
C GLU A 327 21.62 4.72 28.05
N LEU A 328 20.65 5.49 27.59
CA LEU A 328 19.22 5.25 27.88
C LEU A 328 18.77 3.86 27.40
N VAL A 329 19.11 3.48 26.17
CA VAL A 329 18.78 2.17 25.62
C VAL A 329 19.55 1.07 26.35
N ARG A 330 20.82 1.32 26.69
CA ARG A 330 21.66 0.38 27.45
C ARG A 330 21.09 0.08 28.81
N GLN A 331 20.75 1.09 29.59
CA GLN A 331 20.18 0.92 30.94
C GLN A 331 18.85 0.14 30.90
N ARG A 332 17.99 0.44 29.96
CA ARG A 332 16.75 -0.31 29.74
C ARG A 332 17.02 -1.77 29.34
N THR A 333 18.01 -1.99 28.47
CA THR A 333 18.42 -3.35 28.08
C THR A 333 18.97 -4.13 29.28
N TYR A 334 19.82 -3.51 30.10
CA TYR A 334 20.39 -4.15 31.30
C TYR A 334 19.33 -4.53 32.30
N GLU A 335 18.36 -3.65 32.54
CA GLU A 335 17.20 -3.98 33.36
C GLU A 335 16.49 -5.24 32.86
N MET A 336 16.20 -5.30 31.55
CA MET A 336 15.53 -6.46 30.95
C MET A 336 16.37 -7.72 30.99
N CYS A 337 17.69 -7.61 30.83
CA CYS A 337 18.61 -8.73 30.96
C CYS A 337 18.71 -9.26 32.41
N CYS A 338 18.71 -8.38 33.42
CA CYS A 338 18.64 -8.78 34.81
C CYS A 338 17.35 -9.54 35.14
N LEU A 339 16.20 -9.05 34.65
CA LEU A 339 14.92 -9.74 34.84
C LEU A 339 14.89 -11.11 34.13
N TRP A 340 15.49 -11.20 32.95
CA TRP A 340 15.64 -12.48 32.25
C TRP A 340 16.54 -13.46 33.08
N LYS A 341 17.66 -13.02 33.60
CA LYS A 341 18.55 -13.83 34.45
C LYS A 341 17.84 -14.31 35.68
N GLU A 342 17.01 -13.47 36.29
CA GLU A 342 16.21 -13.87 37.48
C GLU A 342 15.18 -14.94 37.11
N GLY A 343 14.51 -14.83 35.98
CA GLY A 343 13.54 -15.82 35.51
C GLY A 343 14.16 -17.16 35.09
N SER A 344 15.41 -17.16 34.63
CA SER A 344 16.13 -18.36 34.19
C SER A 344 16.77 -19.18 35.34
N LYS A 345 16.74 -18.70 36.55
CA LYS A 345 17.28 -19.41 37.74
C LYS A 345 16.56 -20.72 38.09
N GLY A 346 15.43 -21.02 37.41
CA GLY A 346 14.68 -22.25 37.67
C GLY A 346 15.37 -23.54 37.26
N ASP A 347 16.27 -23.49 36.25
CA ASP A 347 16.85 -24.69 35.66
C ASP A 347 18.33 -24.93 35.97
N ASP A 348 19.12 -23.89 36.31
CA ASP A 348 20.53 -24.04 36.63
C ASP A 348 20.85 -23.44 38.01
N MET A 349 20.78 -24.26 39.03
CA MET A 349 21.39 -23.97 40.34
C MET A 349 22.92 -23.96 40.21
N GLU A 350 23.52 -23.05 39.51
CA GLU A 350 24.89 -22.64 39.79
C GLU A 350 24.89 -21.83 41.10
N ARG A 351 25.01 -22.55 42.18
CA ARG A 351 25.33 -22.04 43.49
C ARG A 351 26.67 -21.30 43.43
N GLY A 352 26.66 -20.00 43.24
CA GLY A 352 27.92 -19.25 43.26
C GLY A 352 27.87 -17.75 42.97
N SER A 353 26.99 -17.26 42.15
CA SER A 353 26.88 -15.80 41.94
C SER A 353 25.82 -15.24 42.89
N GLY A 354 26.22 -14.69 44.01
CA GLY A 354 25.37 -13.96 44.99
C GLY A 354 24.81 -12.64 44.43
N ALA A 355 24.74 -12.49 43.13
CA ALA A 355 24.18 -11.31 42.50
C ALA A 355 22.65 -11.33 42.62
N ASN A 356 22.13 -10.37 43.37
CA ASN A 356 20.70 -10.11 43.44
C ASN A 356 20.25 -9.39 42.18
N TRP A 357 19.84 -10.16 41.14
CA TRP A 357 19.43 -9.63 39.84
C TRP A 357 18.24 -8.67 39.94
N GLN A 358 17.35 -8.87 40.90
CA GLN A 358 16.23 -7.95 41.17
C GLN A 358 16.72 -6.60 41.69
N PHE A 359 17.72 -6.59 42.56
CA PHE A 359 18.31 -5.36 43.06
C PHE A 359 19.01 -4.59 41.93
N LEU A 360 19.79 -5.28 41.11
CA LEU A 360 20.44 -4.69 39.94
C LEU A 360 19.43 -4.17 38.91
N ALA A 361 18.35 -4.92 38.64
CA ALA A 361 17.28 -4.46 37.77
C ALA A 361 16.63 -3.15 38.26
N LYS A 362 16.42 -3.03 39.59
CA LYS A 362 15.91 -1.77 40.16
C LYS A 362 16.91 -0.62 40.04
N ALA A 363 18.19 -0.85 40.22
CA ALA A 363 19.22 0.17 40.06
C ALA A 363 19.26 0.69 38.63
N TYR A 364 19.29 -0.21 37.63
CA TYR A 364 19.24 0.15 36.22
C TYR A 364 17.92 0.86 35.85
N HIS A 365 16.81 0.47 36.45
CA HIS A 365 15.52 1.10 36.25
C HIS A 365 15.47 2.56 36.72
N GLU A 366 16.05 2.86 37.88
CA GLU A 366 16.11 4.24 38.41
C GLU A 366 17.01 5.12 37.51
N GLU A 367 18.18 4.62 37.11
CA GLU A 367 19.04 5.33 36.17
C GLU A 367 18.37 5.55 34.80
N TYR A 368 17.65 4.53 34.30
CA TYR A 368 16.84 4.63 33.11
C TYR A 368 15.81 5.77 33.19
N LYS A 369 15.10 5.89 34.33
CA LYS A 369 14.08 6.96 34.50
C LYS A 369 14.70 8.35 34.44
N ASP A 370 15.87 8.54 35.02
CA ASP A 370 16.55 9.82 34.99
C ASP A 370 17.03 10.18 33.60
N LEU A 371 17.59 9.23 32.87
CA LEU A 371 17.98 9.41 31.47
C LEU A 371 16.78 9.66 30.56
N LEU A 372 15.67 8.96 30.80
CA LEU A 372 14.42 9.16 30.04
C LEU A 372 13.88 10.59 30.26
N ARG A 373 13.94 11.10 31.49
CA ARG A 373 13.55 12.48 31.79
C ARG A 373 14.44 13.50 31.07
N GLN A 374 15.75 13.26 31.02
CA GLN A 374 16.68 14.11 30.30
C GLN A 374 16.40 14.09 28.77
N ALA A 375 16.16 12.91 28.20
CA ALA A 375 15.81 12.77 26.78
C ALA A 375 14.50 13.49 26.43
N ARG A 376 13.48 13.43 27.30
CA ARG A 376 12.22 14.16 27.10
C ARG A 376 12.42 15.69 27.14
N ILE A 377 13.27 16.19 28.02
CA ILE A 377 13.61 17.62 28.06
C ILE A 377 14.35 18.03 26.77
N ALA A 378 15.32 17.21 26.33
CA ALA A 378 16.05 17.47 25.09
C ALA A 378 15.12 17.49 23.87
N ASP A 379 14.17 16.55 23.78
CA ASP A 379 13.18 16.49 22.69
C ASP A 379 12.25 17.70 22.70
N ARG A 380 11.78 18.11 23.88
CA ARG A 380 10.96 19.32 24.03
C ARG A 380 11.70 20.58 23.59
N ASN A 381 12.96 20.72 23.97
CA ASN A 381 13.79 21.86 23.56
C ASN A 381 13.98 21.93 22.04
N LEU A 382 14.08 20.77 21.36
CA LEU A 382 14.10 20.71 19.90
C LEU A 382 12.81 21.24 19.29
N MET A 383 11.66 20.84 19.81
CA MET A 383 10.36 21.31 19.34
C MET A 383 10.22 22.83 19.52
N GLU A 384 10.63 23.36 20.69
CA GLU A 384 10.60 24.81 20.95
C GLU A 384 11.52 25.61 20.00
N LEU A 385 12.70 25.11 19.68
CA LEU A 385 13.60 25.72 18.69
C LEU A 385 12.99 25.72 17.28
N TYR A 386 12.25 24.69 16.90
CA TYR A 386 11.57 24.62 15.61
C TYR A 386 10.46 25.69 15.49
N PHE A 387 9.66 25.86 16.55
CA PHE A 387 8.61 26.87 16.59
C PHE A 387 9.18 28.30 16.59
N THR A 388 10.29 28.53 17.28
CA THR A 388 10.94 29.84 17.31
C THR A 388 11.53 30.23 15.94
N LYS A 389 12.12 29.25 15.21
CA LYS A 389 12.61 29.49 13.84
C LYS A 389 11.48 29.75 12.84
N ALA A 390 10.37 29.02 12.94
CA ALA A 390 9.21 29.26 12.08
C ALA A 390 8.63 30.68 12.27
N ARG A 391 8.64 31.20 13.51
CA ARG A 391 8.26 32.59 13.78
C ARG A 391 9.26 33.63 13.27
N MET A 392 10.56 33.33 13.27
CA MET A 392 11.59 34.25 12.77
C MET A 392 11.64 34.32 11.23
N ASN A 393 11.14 33.31 10.53
CA ASN A 393 11.11 33.31 9.06
C ASN A 393 9.73 33.69 8.47
N ALA A 394 8.78 34.09 9.30
CA ALA A 394 7.54 34.68 8.79
C ALA A 394 7.87 36.01 8.13
N PRO A 395 7.51 36.26 6.87
CA PRO A 395 7.76 37.52 6.22
C PRO A 395 7.04 38.64 6.99
N CYS A 396 7.79 39.68 7.29
CA CYS A 396 7.27 40.90 7.98
C CYS A 396 6.53 41.83 7.00
N ASP A 397 5.54 41.29 6.29
CA ASP A 397 4.80 42.05 5.27
C ASP A 397 3.48 42.65 5.76
N GLY A 398 3.37 42.92 7.07
CA GLY A 398 2.31 43.76 7.65
C GLY A 398 0.89 43.25 7.50
N GLN A 399 0.69 42.03 7.06
CA GLN A 399 -0.63 41.40 7.14
C GLN A 399 -0.90 40.97 8.58
N PRO A 400 -2.07 41.27 9.14
CA PRO A 400 -2.43 40.79 10.47
C PRO A 400 -2.42 39.25 10.45
N ASP A 401 -1.57 38.69 11.31
CA ASP A 401 -1.41 37.25 11.51
C ASP A 401 -2.77 36.57 11.71
N SER A 402 -3.33 36.01 10.64
CA SER A 402 -4.45 35.08 10.76
C SER A 402 -4.04 33.80 11.51
N TYR A 403 -2.73 33.63 11.72
CA TYR A 403 -2.17 32.47 12.44
C TYR A 403 -2.19 32.61 13.98
N THR A 404 -2.26 33.80 14.52
CA THR A 404 -2.25 33.99 15.98
C THR A 404 -3.61 33.76 16.65
N GLY A 405 -4.70 33.69 15.88
CA GLY A 405 -6.05 33.45 16.41
C GLY A 405 -6.32 31.97 16.72
N ASN A 406 -5.67 31.03 16.01
CA ASN A 406 -5.96 29.60 16.18
C ASN A 406 -5.02 28.85 17.13
N GLN A 407 -3.92 29.48 17.56
CA GLN A 407 -3.02 28.82 18.53
C GLN A 407 -3.45 28.99 19.99
N ALA A 408 -4.42 29.87 20.29
CA ALA A 408 -4.91 30.05 21.66
C ALA A 408 -5.92 29.00 22.12
N ASN A 409 -6.39 28.12 21.22
CA ASN A 409 -7.44 27.14 21.53
C ASN A 409 -6.98 25.67 21.47
N VAL A 410 -5.68 25.40 21.37
CA VAL A 410 -5.19 24.06 21.61
C VAL A 410 -4.94 23.91 23.11
N GLY A 411 -6.04 23.78 23.85
CA GLY A 411 -6.00 23.34 25.25
C GLY A 411 -5.44 21.92 25.30
N TRP A 412 -4.51 21.75 26.18
CA TRP A 412 -3.91 20.46 26.61
C TRP A 412 -4.91 19.65 27.43
#